data_953a428a63e4070408a09ca62f21e3f8
#
_entry.id   953a428a63e4070408a09ca62f21e3f8
#
_cell.length_a   1.000
_cell.length_b   1.000
_cell.length_c   1.000
_cell.angle_alpha   90.00
_cell.angle_beta   90.00
_cell.angle_gamma   90.00
#
_symmetry.space_group_name_H-M   'P 1'
#
loop_
_entity.id
_entity.type
_entity.pdbx_description
1 polymer ?
#
loop_
_entity_poly.entity_id
_entity_poly.type
_entity_poly.pdbx_seq_one_letter_code
_entity_poly.pdbx_strand_id
1 'polypeptide(L)'
;MKLATALAERSDIQNRINTISVRLDNNAKVQEGDVPAEDPKALMEELDRLIVRLEDLVARINLTNSRTVYEGKTITELLAHRDCLKKKVRVLRDFLNTASDRVTRITRTEIKIVSTVPVTEIQKTVDGLAKELRNVDEKIQELNWTTELV
;
A
#
# COMPACT_ATOMS: atom_id res chain seq x y z
N MET A 1 -4.27 8.21 -21.35
CA MET A 1 -4.25 6.96 -20.52
C MET A 1 -4.86 7.28 -19.18
N LYS A 2 -5.74 6.45 -18.66
CA LYS A 2 -6.32 6.63 -17.32
C LYS A 2 -5.26 6.42 -16.23
N LEU A 3 -5.40 7.15 -15.12
CA LEU A 3 -4.51 7.02 -13.97
C LEU A 3 -4.49 5.57 -13.43
N ALA A 4 -5.66 4.90 -13.39
CA ALA A 4 -5.75 3.48 -13.00
C ALA A 4 -4.90 2.56 -13.88
N THR A 5 -4.90 2.80 -15.21
CA THR A 5 -4.07 2.02 -16.15
C THR A 5 -2.58 2.25 -15.89
N ALA A 6 -2.17 3.49 -15.62
CA ALA A 6 -0.78 3.82 -15.29
C ALA A 6 -0.34 3.17 -13.97
N LEU A 7 -1.23 3.14 -12.97
CA LEU A 7 -0.98 2.48 -11.69
C LEU A 7 -0.80 0.96 -11.86
N ALA A 8 -1.63 0.33 -12.71
CA ALA A 8 -1.51 -1.10 -13.04
C ALA A 8 -0.20 -1.39 -13.79
N GLU A 9 0.13 -0.59 -14.81
CA GLU A 9 1.39 -0.72 -15.56
C GLU A 9 2.62 -0.56 -14.65
N ARG A 10 2.59 0.43 -13.73
CA ARG A 10 3.65 0.61 -12.74
C ARG A 10 3.85 -0.65 -11.89
N SER A 11 2.76 -1.24 -11.40
CA SER A 11 2.81 -2.47 -10.60
C SER A 11 3.37 -3.65 -11.40
N ASP A 12 2.96 -3.81 -12.66
CA ASP A 12 3.47 -4.86 -13.55
C ASP A 12 4.99 -4.70 -13.78
N ILE A 13 5.44 -3.48 -14.08
CA ILE A 13 6.87 -3.19 -14.26
C ILE A 13 7.67 -3.52 -13.00
N GLN A 14 7.19 -3.14 -11.82
CA GLN A 14 7.85 -3.47 -10.55
C GLN A 14 7.99 -4.99 -10.35
N ASN A 15 6.95 -5.75 -10.66
CA ASN A 15 7.00 -7.21 -10.59
C ASN A 15 8.00 -7.81 -11.62
N ARG A 16 8.03 -7.28 -12.84
CA ARG A 16 8.99 -7.69 -13.88
C ARG A 16 10.42 -7.39 -13.46
N ILE A 17 10.70 -6.23 -12.87
CA ILE A 17 12.03 -5.88 -12.35
C ILE A 17 12.46 -6.90 -11.26
N ASN A 18 11.57 -7.26 -10.34
CA ASN A 18 11.86 -8.28 -9.33
C ASN A 18 12.17 -9.64 -9.98
N THR A 19 11.44 -10.03 -11.03
CA THR A 19 11.69 -11.26 -11.79
C THR A 19 13.03 -11.21 -12.49
N ILE A 20 13.40 -10.09 -13.13
CA ILE A 20 14.71 -9.91 -13.79
C ILE A 20 15.84 -10.02 -12.76
N SER A 21 15.68 -9.48 -11.56
CA SER A 21 16.69 -9.60 -10.51
C SER A 21 17.02 -11.07 -10.23
N VAL A 22 16.00 -11.91 -10.06
CA VAL A 22 16.18 -13.36 -9.84
C VAL A 22 16.84 -14.04 -11.05
N ARG A 23 16.43 -13.67 -12.27
CA ARG A 23 17.00 -14.23 -13.52
C ARG A 23 18.47 -13.83 -13.69
N LEU A 24 18.84 -12.61 -13.34
CA LEU A 24 20.23 -12.16 -13.34
C LEU A 24 21.06 -12.96 -12.35
N ASP A 25 20.59 -13.15 -11.13
CA ASP A 25 21.28 -13.93 -10.10
C ASP A 25 21.50 -15.39 -10.56
N ASN A 26 20.48 -16.00 -11.17
CA ASN A 26 20.55 -17.37 -11.67
C ASN A 26 21.53 -17.55 -12.86
N ASN A 27 21.82 -16.50 -13.60
CA ASN A 27 22.71 -16.51 -14.76
C ASN A 27 24.05 -15.78 -14.54
N ALA A 28 24.35 -15.40 -13.28
CA ALA A 28 25.56 -14.65 -12.93
C ALA A 28 26.85 -15.48 -13.01
N LYS A 29 26.75 -16.80 -12.84
CA LYS A 29 27.89 -17.74 -12.79
C LYS A 29 27.52 -19.04 -13.48
N VAL A 30 28.50 -19.63 -14.15
CA VAL A 30 28.41 -20.97 -14.75
C VAL A 30 29.69 -21.75 -14.40
N GLN A 31 29.66 -23.08 -14.62
CA GLN A 31 30.91 -23.88 -14.60
C GLN A 31 31.79 -23.47 -15.75
N GLU A 32 33.10 -23.59 -15.56
CA GLU A 32 34.05 -23.28 -16.61
C GLU A 32 33.76 -24.10 -17.88
N GLY A 33 33.63 -23.42 -19.03
CA GLY A 33 33.25 -24.02 -20.31
C GLY A 33 31.75 -24.07 -20.61
N ASP A 34 30.88 -23.79 -19.63
CA ASP A 34 29.44 -23.68 -19.82
C ASP A 34 29.00 -22.27 -20.24
N VAL A 35 27.76 -22.16 -20.69
CA VAL A 35 27.11 -20.90 -21.02
C VAL A 35 25.88 -20.72 -20.13
N PRO A 36 25.51 -19.48 -19.76
CA PRO A 36 24.28 -19.25 -18.98
C PRO A 36 23.05 -19.59 -19.82
N ALA A 37 21.96 -19.99 -19.15
CA ALA A 37 20.69 -20.30 -19.80
C ALA A 37 20.05 -19.08 -20.46
N GLU A 38 20.28 -17.90 -19.90
CA GLU A 38 19.89 -16.60 -20.46
C GLU A 38 21.11 -15.68 -20.49
N ASP A 39 21.16 -14.81 -21.51
CA ASP A 39 22.24 -13.82 -21.64
C ASP A 39 22.07 -12.69 -20.61
N PRO A 40 22.99 -12.56 -19.63
CA PRO A 40 22.90 -11.49 -18.63
C PRO A 40 22.90 -10.08 -19.23
N LYS A 41 23.57 -9.87 -20.37
CA LYS A 41 23.58 -8.59 -21.05
C LYS A 41 22.19 -8.21 -21.57
N ALA A 42 21.49 -9.15 -22.19
CA ALA A 42 20.12 -8.94 -22.66
C ALA A 42 19.16 -8.67 -21.49
N LEU A 43 19.35 -9.34 -20.34
CA LEU A 43 18.58 -9.10 -19.12
C LEU A 43 18.82 -7.69 -18.54
N MET A 44 20.07 -7.23 -18.55
CA MET A 44 20.40 -5.86 -18.13
C MET A 44 19.79 -4.81 -19.06
N GLU A 45 19.81 -5.03 -20.36
CA GLU A 45 19.15 -4.14 -21.33
C GLU A 45 17.62 -4.11 -21.16
N GLU A 46 17.00 -5.24 -20.80
CA GLU A 46 15.58 -5.28 -20.45
C GLU A 46 15.31 -4.50 -19.15
N LEU A 47 16.14 -4.66 -18.14
CA LEU A 47 16.06 -3.90 -16.89
C LEU A 47 16.13 -2.40 -17.15
N ASP A 48 17.09 -1.93 -17.95
CA ASP A 48 17.25 -0.51 -18.26
C ASP A 48 15.97 0.07 -18.89
N ARG A 49 15.39 -0.65 -19.87
CA ARG A 49 14.12 -0.22 -20.49
C ARG A 49 12.96 -0.13 -19.47
N LEU A 50 12.87 -1.10 -18.57
CA LEU A 50 11.83 -1.10 -17.52
C LEU A 50 12.03 0.04 -16.53
N ILE A 51 13.27 0.32 -16.13
CA ILE A 51 13.57 1.43 -15.20
C ILE A 51 13.22 2.78 -15.84
N VAL A 52 13.58 3.04 -17.08
CA VAL A 52 13.22 4.28 -17.79
C VAL A 52 11.69 4.45 -17.85
N ARG A 53 10.98 3.36 -18.17
CA ARG A 53 9.52 3.41 -18.20
C ARG A 53 8.89 3.62 -16.82
N LEU A 54 9.44 2.99 -15.79
CA LEU A 54 9.01 3.16 -14.41
C LEU A 54 9.18 4.61 -13.96
N GLU A 55 10.32 5.23 -14.25
CA GLU A 55 10.61 6.63 -13.92
C GLU A 55 9.58 7.57 -14.55
N ASP A 56 9.31 7.43 -15.85
CA ASP A 56 8.28 8.21 -16.55
C ASP A 56 6.90 8.07 -15.89
N LEU A 57 6.47 6.82 -15.62
CA LEU A 57 5.18 6.56 -14.98
C LEU A 57 5.09 7.17 -13.58
N VAL A 58 6.12 7.00 -12.75
CA VAL A 58 6.13 7.53 -11.38
C VAL A 58 6.04 9.06 -11.40
N ALA A 59 6.81 9.73 -12.27
CA ALA A 59 6.78 11.19 -12.38
C ALA A 59 5.39 11.68 -12.80
N ARG A 60 4.80 11.07 -13.81
CA ARG A 60 3.48 11.47 -14.33
C ARG A 60 2.34 11.15 -13.35
N ILE A 61 2.37 10.00 -12.68
CA ILE A 61 1.40 9.66 -11.63
C ILE A 61 1.45 10.69 -10.50
N ASN A 62 2.64 11.03 -10.02
CA ASN A 62 2.81 12.02 -8.96
C ASN A 62 2.29 13.41 -9.38
N LEU A 63 2.60 13.82 -10.61
CA LEU A 63 2.11 15.08 -11.14
C LEU A 63 0.58 15.10 -11.28
N THR A 64 -0.01 14.01 -11.78
CA THR A 64 -1.46 13.85 -11.87
C THR A 64 -2.11 13.93 -10.49
N ASN A 65 -1.59 13.20 -9.51
CA ASN A 65 -2.12 13.20 -8.15
C ASN A 65 -2.06 14.57 -7.48
N SER A 66 -1.02 15.36 -7.76
CA SER A 66 -0.85 16.70 -7.18
C SER A 66 -1.69 17.78 -7.84
N ARG A 67 -2.14 17.54 -9.08
CA ARG A 67 -2.93 18.51 -9.87
C ARG A 67 -4.42 18.23 -9.89
N THR A 68 -4.82 16.98 -9.76
CA THR A 68 -6.23 16.59 -9.78
C THR A 68 -6.88 16.93 -8.45
N VAL A 69 -7.86 17.82 -8.47
CA VAL A 69 -8.59 18.29 -7.28
C VAL A 69 -10.00 17.75 -7.28
N TYR A 70 -10.45 17.24 -6.14
CA TYR A 70 -11.81 16.84 -5.84
C TYR A 70 -12.26 17.48 -4.53
N GLU A 71 -13.36 18.23 -4.54
CA GLU A 71 -13.90 18.94 -3.36
C GLU A 71 -12.82 19.75 -2.58
N GLY A 72 -11.95 20.42 -3.31
CA GLY A 72 -10.89 21.27 -2.73
C GLY A 72 -9.66 20.54 -2.22
N LYS A 73 -9.58 19.22 -2.38
CA LYS A 73 -8.40 18.41 -2.02
C LYS A 73 -7.81 17.72 -3.24
N THR A 74 -6.50 17.68 -3.32
CA THR A 74 -5.78 16.92 -4.34
C THR A 74 -5.88 15.40 -4.07
N ILE A 75 -5.66 14.58 -5.10
CA ILE A 75 -5.54 13.11 -4.89
C ILE A 75 -4.43 12.80 -3.88
N THR A 76 -3.32 13.54 -3.91
CA THR A 76 -2.22 13.41 -2.93
C THR A 76 -2.71 13.60 -1.50
N GLU A 77 -3.53 14.64 -1.25
CA GLU A 77 -4.10 14.90 0.08
C GLU A 77 -5.11 13.83 0.49
N LEU A 78 -5.93 13.33 -0.45
CA LEU A 78 -6.85 12.21 -0.19
C LEU A 78 -6.11 10.91 0.17
N LEU A 79 -5.00 10.61 -0.52
CA LEU A 79 -4.14 9.46 -0.21
C LEU A 79 -3.52 9.59 1.18
N ALA A 80 -3.00 10.75 1.54
CA ALA A 80 -2.44 11.02 2.87
C ALA A 80 -3.51 10.86 3.97
N HIS A 81 -4.70 11.40 3.74
CA HIS A 81 -5.83 11.27 4.66
C HIS A 81 -6.24 9.80 4.86
N ARG A 82 -6.40 9.04 3.76
CA ARG A 82 -6.68 7.59 3.80
C ARG A 82 -5.65 6.83 4.62
N ASP A 83 -4.37 7.07 4.38
CA ASP A 83 -3.28 6.34 5.04
C ASP A 83 -3.20 6.66 6.53
N CYS A 84 -3.48 7.91 6.93
CA CYS A 84 -3.60 8.30 8.33
C CYS A 84 -4.82 7.69 9.00
N LEU A 85 -5.98 7.64 8.33
CA LEU A 85 -7.18 6.95 8.83
C LEU A 85 -6.91 5.46 9.05
N LYS A 86 -6.26 4.77 8.11
CA LYS A 86 -5.87 3.36 8.27
C LYS A 86 -5.04 3.14 9.53
N LYS A 87 -4.05 3.99 9.77
CA LYS A 87 -3.21 3.92 10.97
C LYS A 87 -4.03 4.11 12.24
N LYS A 88 -4.88 5.13 12.28
CA LYS A 88 -5.73 5.43 13.44
C LYS A 88 -6.70 4.29 13.74
N VAL A 89 -7.40 3.77 12.72
CA VAL A 89 -8.32 2.65 12.87
C VAL A 89 -7.59 1.41 13.41
N ARG A 90 -6.41 1.10 12.88
CA ARG A 90 -5.60 -0.03 13.36
C ARG A 90 -5.25 0.11 14.84
N VAL A 91 -4.69 1.25 15.23
CA VAL A 91 -4.28 1.50 16.63
C VAL A 91 -5.46 1.39 17.58
N LEU A 92 -6.61 1.98 17.22
CA LEU A 92 -7.80 1.92 18.05
C LEU A 92 -8.42 0.53 18.12
N ARG A 93 -8.38 -0.25 17.05
CA ARG A 93 -8.82 -1.66 17.06
C ARG A 93 -7.94 -2.52 17.97
N ASP A 94 -6.62 -2.38 17.86
CA ASP A 94 -5.68 -3.11 18.70
C ASP A 94 -5.89 -2.73 20.19
N PHE A 95 -6.04 -1.45 20.48
CA PHE A 95 -6.36 -0.97 21.80
C PHE A 95 -7.70 -1.51 22.32
N LEU A 96 -8.73 -1.52 21.49
CA LEU A 96 -10.06 -2.02 21.83
C LEU A 96 -10.04 -3.52 22.16
N ASN A 97 -9.29 -4.30 21.38
CA ASN A 97 -9.09 -5.73 21.64
C ASN A 97 -8.46 -5.93 23.02
N THR A 98 -7.40 -5.20 23.35
CA THR A 98 -6.76 -5.27 24.67
C THR A 98 -7.70 -4.83 25.80
N ALA A 99 -8.44 -3.74 25.60
CA ALA A 99 -9.37 -3.19 26.62
C ALA A 99 -10.59 -4.08 26.87
N SER A 100 -10.99 -4.88 25.89
CA SER A 100 -12.14 -5.82 25.98
C SER A 100 -11.74 -7.24 26.39
N ASP A 101 -10.44 -7.58 26.42
CA ASP A 101 -9.98 -8.89 26.85
C ASP A 101 -10.32 -9.14 28.32
N ARG A 102 -11.08 -10.21 28.56
CA ARG A 102 -11.34 -10.71 29.91
C ARG A 102 -10.14 -11.49 30.38
N VAL A 103 -9.31 -10.86 31.22
CA VAL A 103 -8.21 -11.58 31.88
C VAL A 103 -8.78 -12.48 32.96
N THR A 104 -8.99 -13.75 32.65
CA THR A 104 -9.33 -14.82 33.60
C THR A 104 -8.07 -15.30 34.32
N ARG A 105 -7.43 -14.44 35.11
CA ARG A 105 -6.41 -14.90 36.04
C ARG A 105 -7.06 -15.06 37.41
N ILE A 106 -7.30 -16.30 37.79
CA ILE A 106 -7.64 -16.65 39.16
C ILE A 106 -6.33 -16.50 39.97
N THR A 107 -6.15 -15.34 40.58
CA THR A 107 -5.12 -15.13 41.60
C THR A 107 -5.76 -15.27 42.98
N ARG A 108 -4.97 -15.74 43.97
CA ARG A 108 -5.45 -15.88 45.38
C ARG A 108 -5.92 -14.57 46.03
N THR A 109 -5.60 -13.42 45.45
CA THR A 109 -6.11 -12.09 45.77
C THR A 109 -7.06 -11.68 44.65
N GLU A 110 -8.37 -11.73 44.88
CA GLU A 110 -9.45 -11.43 43.92
C GLU A 110 -9.50 -9.95 43.51
N ILE A 111 -8.40 -9.40 42.98
CA ILE A 111 -8.38 -8.05 42.41
C ILE A 111 -8.88 -8.14 40.96
N LYS A 112 -10.06 -7.59 40.69
CA LYS A 112 -10.63 -7.49 39.35
C LYS A 112 -9.76 -6.56 38.47
N ILE A 113 -9.46 -7.02 37.29
CA ILE A 113 -8.91 -6.18 36.22
C ILE A 113 -10.08 -5.70 35.39
N VAL A 114 -10.23 -4.39 35.26
CA VAL A 114 -11.31 -3.74 34.52
C VAL A 114 -10.79 -2.83 33.45
N SER A 115 -11.57 -2.65 32.38
CA SER A 115 -11.21 -1.69 31.33
C SER A 115 -11.23 -0.26 31.91
N THR A 116 -10.24 0.54 31.49
CA THR A 116 -10.15 1.97 31.89
C THR A 116 -10.97 2.89 30.99
N VAL A 117 -11.59 2.35 29.95
CA VAL A 117 -12.28 3.12 28.90
C VAL A 117 -13.66 2.54 28.60
N PRO A 118 -14.61 3.37 28.10
CA PRO A 118 -15.91 2.91 27.68
C PRO A 118 -15.83 2.17 26.33
N VAL A 119 -15.63 0.86 26.35
CA VAL A 119 -15.41 0.01 25.18
C VAL A 119 -16.46 0.21 24.10
N THR A 120 -17.75 0.29 24.46
CA THR A 120 -18.86 0.46 23.53
C THR A 120 -18.78 1.79 22.77
N GLU A 121 -18.39 2.87 23.42
CA GLU A 121 -18.24 4.19 22.79
C GLU A 121 -17.05 4.23 21.84
N ILE A 122 -15.93 3.61 22.25
CA ILE A 122 -14.74 3.51 21.40
C ILE A 122 -15.04 2.65 20.15
N GLN A 123 -15.81 1.56 20.33
CA GLN A 123 -16.25 0.74 19.19
C GLN A 123 -17.04 1.57 18.17
N LYS A 124 -17.97 2.41 18.62
CA LYS A 124 -18.72 3.31 17.73
C LYS A 124 -17.81 4.29 16.99
N THR A 125 -16.83 4.85 17.71
CA THR A 125 -15.83 5.73 17.09
C THR A 125 -15.03 5.01 16.00
N VAL A 126 -14.56 3.80 16.26
CA VAL A 126 -13.85 2.96 15.29
C VAL A 126 -14.72 2.63 14.10
N ASP A 127 -15.98 2.29 14.30
CA ASP A 127 -16.93 2.00 13.21
C ASP A 127 -17.16 3.23 12.31
N GLY A 128 -17.28 4.42 12.92
CA GLY A 128 -17.38 5.69 12.18
C GLY A 128 -16.15 6.00 11.35
N LEU A 129 -14.96 5.82 11.92
CA LEU A 129 -13.67 6.00 11.19
C LEU A 129 -13.50 4.97 10.09
N ALA A 130 -13.91 3.72 10.31
CA ALA A 130 -13.86 2.67 9.29
C ALA A 130 -14.80 2.96 8.12
N LYS A 131 -15.97 3.55 8.38
CA LYS A 131 -16.90 4.01 7.33
C LYS A 131 -16.31 5.17 6.54
N GLU A 132 -15.72 6.15 7.22
CA GLU A 132 -15.02 7.26 6.55
C GLU A 132 -13.89 6.75 5.66
N LEU A 133 -13.08 5.81 6.17
CA LEU A 133 -12.00 5.18 5.41
C LEU A 133 -12.51 4.52 4.13
N ARG A 134 -13.62 3.76 4.19
CA ARG A 134 -14.22 3.16 2.99
C ARG A 134 -14.65 4.21 1.98
N ASN A 135 -15.32 5.26 2.43
CA ASN A 135 -15.78 6.33 1.55
C ASN A 135 -14.62 7.04 0.84
N VAL A 136 -13.53 7.33 1.55
CA VAL A 136 -12.34 7.95 0.97
C VAL A 136 -11.67 6.99 -0.04
N ASP A 137 -11.58 5.70 0.29
CA ASP A 137 -10.97 4.71 -0.60
C ASP A 137 -11.78 4.52 -1.89
N GLU A 138 -13.11 4.43 -1.79
CA GLU A 138 -14.01 4.38 -2.94
C GLU A 138 -13.85 5.61 -3.84
N LYS A 139 -13.74 6.80 -3.25
CA LYS A 139 -13.54 8.03 -4.02
C LYS A 139 -12.18 8.07 -4.73
N ILE A 140 -11.13 7.61 -4.08
CA ILE A 140 -9.81 7.50 -4.71
C ILE A 140 -9.87 6.52 -5.90
N GLN A 141 -10.56 5.39 -5.75
CA GLN A 141 -10.74 4.43 -6.85
C GLN A 141 -11.51 5.06 -8.02
N GLU A 142 -12.60 5.74 -7.75
CA GLU A 142 -13.35 6.48 -8.78
C GLU A 142 -12.46 7.47 -9.54
N LEU A 143 -11.68 8.28 -8.81
CA LEU A 143 -10.76 9.25 -9.40
C LEU A 143 -9.67 8.57 -10.24
N ASN A 144 -9.15 7.44 -9.82
CA ASN A 144 -8.16 6.69 -10.59
C ASN A 144 -8.72 6.24 -11.96
N TRP A 145 -10.00 5.88 -12.03
CA TRP A 145 -10.65 5.45 -13.28
C TRP A 145 -11.14 6.59 -14.15
N THR A 146 -11.42 7.74 -13.57
CA THR A 146 -11.96 8.90 -14.30
C THR A 146 -10.90 9.89 -14.77
N THR A 147 -9.77 10.01 -14.02
CA THR A 147 -8.70 10.96 -14.31
C THR A 147 -7.78 10.48 -15.44
N GLU A 148 -7.45 11.40 -16.36
CA GLU A 148 -6.40 11.15 -17.36
C GLU A 148 -5.02 11.44 -16.76
N LEU A 149 -4.07 10.57 -17.09
CA LEU A 149 -2.66 10.77 -16.75
C LEU A 149 -2.09 11.96 -17.52
N VAL A 150 -1.41 12.88 -16.87
CA VAL A 150 -0.76 14.06 -17.49
C VAL A 150 0.36 13.63 -18.41
#